data_79f7b91f42133376d7ea85560e9a0a55
#
_entry.id   79f7b91f42133376d7ea85560e9a0a55
#
_cell.length_a   1.000
_cell.length_b   1.000
_cell.length_c   1.000
_cell.angle_alpha   90.00
_cell.angle_beta   90.00
_cell.angle_gamma   90.00
#
_symmetry.space_group_name_H-M   'P 1'
#
loop_
_entity.id
_entity.type
_entity.pdbx_description
1 polymer ?
#
loop_
_entity_poly.entity_id
_entity_poly.type
_entity_poly.pdbx_seq_one_letter_code
_entity_poly.pdbx_strand_id
1 'polypeptide(L)'
;YPSEIRVQDVREVDSIVAQWEGRQITVLWASPPCNEMTLRDLPWGRIKHLPPPDLSIFEACFELARRLKPKVFVLENVRGAQPWIGRAPLHRGPYYFWGDVALMPMLPPNTIKKEGHSGKNPLKRAKIPFALSYGLAMACRG
;
A
#
# COMPACT_ATOMS: atom_id res chain seq x y z
N TYR A 1 -13.36 8.54 15.82
CA TYR A 1 -12.14 8.11 16.51
C TYR A 1 -11.12 9.21 16.39
N PRO A 2 -10.47 9.63 17.48
CA PRO A 2 -9.37 10.55 17.38
C PRO A 2 -8.26 9.87 16.56
N SER A 3 -7.89 10.47 15.44
CA SER A 3 -6.76 10.04 14.63
C SER A 3 -5.54 10.85 15.02
N GLU A 4 -4.47 10.18 15.37
CA GLU A 4 -3.16 10.80 15.55
C GLU A 4 -2.41 10.78 14.24
N ILE A 5 -1.97 11.96 13.79
CA ILE A 5 -1.14 12.09 12.60
C ILE A 5 0.30 12.35 13.06
N ARG A 6 1.22 11.51 12.62
CA ARG A 6 2.66 11.70 12.81
C ARG A 6 3.34 11.80 11.47
N VAL A 7 4.27 12.73 11.35
CA VAL A 7 5.14 12.86 10.18
C VAL A 7 6.50 12.30 10.56
N GLN A 8 6.81 11.11 10.03
CA GLN A 8 8.06 10.41 10.32
C GLN A 8 8.47 9.58 9.08
N ASP A 9 9.77 9.42 8.86
CA ASP A 9 10.26 8.52 7.82
C ASP A 9 10.00 7.07 8.23
N VAL A 10 9.31 6.31 7.38
CA VAL A 10 8.98 4.90 7.64
C VAL A 10 10.23 4.02 7.79
N ARG A 11 11.37 4.45 7.23
CA ARG A 11 12.67 3.76 7.35
C ARG A 11 13.28 3.84 8.75
N GLU A 12 12.77 4.73 9.61
CA GLU A 12 13.13 4.76 11.03
C GLU A 12 12.41 3.65 11.82
N VAL A 13 12.56 2.41 11.34
CA VAL A 13 11.84 1.24 11.83
C VAL A 13 11.97 1.06 13.34
N ASP A 14 13.19 1.17 13.89
CA ASP A 14 13.44 1.00 15.33
C ASP A 14 12.66 2.02 16.17
N SER A 15 12.68 3.28 15.75
CA SER A 15 11.93 4.35 16.41
C SER A 15 10.42 4.11 16.36
N ILE A 16 9.90 3.67 15.21
CA ILE A 16 8.48 3.37 15.06
C ILE A 16 8.09 2.18 15.94
N VAL A 17 8.87 1.10 15.91
CA VAL A 17 8.59 -0.09 16.72
C VAL A 17 8.56 0.25 18.21
N ALA A 18 9.52 1.04 18.69
CA ALA A 18 9.57 1.46 20.10
C ALA A 18 8.32 2.25 20.53
N GLN A 19 7.74 3.08 19.64
CA GLN A 19 6.52 3.83 19.93
C GLN A 19 5.29 2.94 20.11
N TRP A 20 5.31 1.74 19.55
CA TRP A 20 4.21 0.77 19.58
C TRP A 20 4.47 -0.43 20.47
N GLU A 21 5.58 -0.43 21.19
CA GLU A 21 5.93 -1.52 22.09
C GLU A 21 4.81 -1.80 23.12
N GLY A 22 4.49 -3.06 23.33
CA GLY A 22 3.41 -3.48 24.22
C GLY A 22 1.99 -3.23 23.73
N ARG A 23 1.82 -2.64 22.54
CA ARG A 23 0.49 -2.42 21.94
C ARG A 23 0.18 -3.49 20.89
N GLN A 24 -1.05 -3.99 20.89
CA GLN A 24 -1.53 -4.85 19.83
C GLN A 24 -2.06 -4.02 18.67
N ILE A 25 -1.47 -4.22 17.49
CA ILE A 25 -1.90 -3.57 16.25
C ILE A 25 -2.88 -4.51 15.54
N THR A 26 -4.09 -4.02 15.29
CA THR A 26 -5.10 -4.79 14.57
C THR A 26 -4.81 -4.80 13.07
N VAL A 27 -4.54 -3.63 12.50
CA VAL A 27 -4.25 -3.49 11.06
C VAL A 27 -3.04 -2.60 10.87
N LEU A 28 -2.11 -3.06 10.06
CA LEU A 28 -1.05 -2.25 9.46
C LEU A 28 -1.33 -2.13 7.96
N TRP A 29 -1.67 -0.94 7.52
CA TRP A 29 -1.83 -0.61 6.11
C TRP A 29 -0.65 0.22 5.62
N ALA A 30 -0.02 -0.19 4.54
CA ALA A 30 1.09 0.51 3.92
C ALA A 30 0.78 0.84 2.46
N SER A 31 1.04 2.07 2.05
CA SER A 31 0.94 2.52 0.65
C SER A 31 2.19 3.31 0.28
N PRO A 32 3.31 2.63 0.01
CA PRO A 32 4.54 3.27 -0.42
C PRO A 32 4.35 4.11 -1.69
N PRO A 33 5.17 5.15 -1.92
CA PRO A 33 5.11 5.94 -3.15
C PRO A 33 5.19 5.06 -4.40
N CYS A 34 4.27 5.27 -5.36
CA CYS A 34 4.14 4.46 -6.56
C CYS A 34 4.75 5.09 -7.82
N ASN A 35 5.29 6.31 -7.74
CA ASN A 35 5.72 7.08 -8.91
C ASN A 35 6.76 6.34 -9.76
N GLU A 36 7.82 5.82 -9.15
CA GLU A 36 8.84 5.05 -9.85
C GLU A 36 8.28 3.75 -10.46
N MET A 37 7.41 3.07 -9.72
CA MET A 37 6.80 1.82 -10.18
C MET A 37 5.84 2.06 -11.34
N THR A 38 5.08 3.15 -11.31
CA THR A 38 4.19 3.56 -12.40
C THR A 38 4.97 3.88 -13.66
N LEU A 39 6.06 4.64 -13.56
CA LEU A 39 6.91 4.99 -14.68
C LEU A 39 7.50 3.74 -15.37
N ARG A 40 7.91 2.73 -14.60
CA ARG A 40 8.50 1.49 -15.10
C ARG A 40 7.51 0.56 -15.79
N ASP A 41 6.21 0.72 -15.52
CA ASP A 41 5.13 -0.08 -16.11
C ASP A 41 4.58 0.53 -17.42
N LEU A 42 5.09 1.69 -17.83
CA LEU A 42 4.67 2.33 -19.08
C LEU A 42 5.26 1.64 -20.31
N PRO A 43 4.49 1.52 -21.42
CA PRO A 43 4.93 0.83 -22.63
C PRO A 43 6.07 1.55 -23.39
N TRP A 44 6.44 2.74 -23.01
CA TRP A 44 7.44 3.56 -23.67
C TRP A 44 8.86 3.05 -23.39
N GLY A 45 9.57 2.63 -24.43
CA GLY A 45 10.91 2.03 -24.35
C GLY A 45 12.00 2.86 -23.66
N ARG A 46 11.76 4.15 -23.40
CA ARG A 46 12.69 5.03 -22.67
C ARG A 46 12.93 4.62 -21.21
N ILE A 47 12.02 3.87 -20.62
CA ILE A 47 12.02 3.54 -19.19
C ILE A 47 12.78 2.25 -18.90
N LYS A 48 13.07 1.45 -19.93
CA LYS A 48 13.82 0.19 -19.79
C LYS A 48 15.28 0.37 -19.31
N HIS A 49 15.80 1.59 -19.39
CA HIS A 49 17.19 1.92 -18.99
C HIS A 49 17.29 2.62 -17.64
N LEU A 50 16.19 2.73 -16.90
CA LEU A 50 16.25 3.27 -15.54
C LEU A 50 17.00 2.30 -14.62
N PRO A 51 17.82 2.83 -13.69
CA PRO A 51 18.44 2.00 -12.67
C PRO A 51 17.37 1.30 -11.83
N PRO A 52 17.69 0.22 -11.10
CA PRO A 52 16.74 -0.41 -10.18
C PRO A 52 16.08 0.64 -9.27
N PRO A 53 14.79 0.49 -8.94
CA PRO A 53 14.13 1.42 -8.05
C PRO A 53 14.68 1.32 -6.62
N ASP A 54 14.57 2.41 -5.87
CA ASP A 54 14.81 2.37 -4.43
C ASP A 54 13.65 1.61 -3.74
N LEU A 55 13.97 0.45 -3.16
CA LEU A 55 13.03 -0.40 -2.45
C LEU A 55 13.02 -0.17 -0.93
N SER A 56 13.84 0.76 -0.43
CA SER A 56 14.04 0.95 1.01
C SER A 56 12.74 1.19 1.79
N ILE A 57 11.77 1.90 1.19
CA ILE A 57 10.46 2.13 1.81
C ILE A 57 9.62 0.85 1.84
N PHE A 58 9.64 0.04 0.77
CA PHE A 58 8.96 -1.26 0.75
C PHE A 58 9.56 -2.21 1.80
N GLU A 59 10.87 -2.29 1.86
CA GLU A 59 11.61 -3.12 2.84
C GLU A 59 11.26 -2.69 4.26
N ALA A 60 11.22 -1.38 4.54
CA ALA A 60 10.80 -0.86 5.84
C ALA A 60 9.36 -1.23 6.19
N CYS A 61 8.43 -1.19 5.24
CA CYS A 61 7.04 -1.60 5.45
C CYS A 61 6.94 -3.10 5.82
N PHE A 62 7.66 -3.96 5.12
CA PHE A 62 7.69 -5.39 5.44
C PHE A 62 8.38 -5.66 6.79
N GLU A 63 9.45 -4.95 7.10
CA GLU A 63 10.15 -5.06 8.37
C GLU A 63 9.27 -4.60 9.54
N LEU A 64 8.53 -3.51 9.39
CA LEU A 64 7.53 -3.07 10.36
C LEU A 64 6.47 -4.15 10.59
N ALA A 65 5.94 -4.75 9.53
CA ALA A 65 4.95 -5.83 9.66
C ALA A 65 5.54 -7.02 10.42
N ARG A 66 6.78 -7.42 10.11
CA ARG A 66 7.47 -8.52 10.78
C ARG A 66 7.69 -8.26 12.28
N ARG A 67 8.03 -7.03 12.66
CA ARG A 67 8.37 -6.66 14.05
C ARG A 67 7.16 -6.33 14.89
N LEU A 68 6.21 -5.56 14.33
CA LEU A 68 4.98 -5.16 15.02
C LEU A 68 3.94 -6.28 15.10
N LYS A 69 4.04 -7.28 14.24
CA LYS A 69 3.14 -8.45 14.19
C LYS A 69 1.66 -8.05 14.27
N PRO A 70 1.18 -7.18 13.36
CA PRO A 70 -0.23 -6.81 13.32
C PRO A 70 -1.08 -8.07 13.08
N LYS A 71 -2.36 -8.02 13.50
CA LYS A 71 -3.30 -9.10 13.16
C LYS A 71 -3.51 -9.21 11.65
N VAL A 72 -3.47 -8.08 10.97
CA VAL A 72 -3.62 -7.98 9.51
C VAL A 72 -2.61 -6.98 8.98
N PHE A 73 -1.85 -7.38 7.98
CA PHE A 73 -0.95 -6.51 7.22
C PHE A 73 -1.40 -6.46 5.77
N VAL A 74 -1.56 -5.27 5.23
CA VAL A 74 -1.83 -5.05 3.80
C VAL A 74 -0.90 -3.97 3.27
N LEU A 75 -0.19 -4.28 2.19
CA LEU A 75 0.55 -3.31 1.41
C LEU A 75 -0.17 -3.09 0.09
N GLU A 76 -0.38 -1.85 -0.29
CA GLU A 76 -1.00 -1.45 -1.55
C GLU A 76 0.02 -0.76 -2.45
N ASN A 77 -0.01 -1.06 -3.74
CA ASN A 77 0.75 -0.34 -4.76
C ASN A 77 0.16 -0.57 -6.16
N VAL A 78 0.87 -0.16 -7.19
CA VAL A 78 0.51 -0.34 -8.61
C VAL A 78 1.07 -1.64 -9.19
N ARG A 79 0.58 -2.04 -10.36
CA ARG A 79 1.04 -3.23 -11.11
C ARG A 79 2.56 -3.27 -11.30
N GLY A 80 3.17 -2.11 -11.56
CA GLY A 80 4.61 -1.98 -11.83
C GLY A 80 5.51 -2.34 -10.65
N ALA A 81 4.96 -2.51 -9.44
CA ALA A 81 5.73 -2.98 -8.29
C ALA A 81 6.01 -4.49 -8.32
N GLN A 82 5.20 -5.29 -9.03
CA GLN A 82 5.28 -6.76 -9.01
C GLN A 82 6.65 -7.33 -9.41
N PRO A 83 7.37 -6.82 -10.43
CA PRO A 83 8.69 -7.32 -10.76
C PRO A 83 9.73 -7.18 -9.63
N TRP A 84 9.48 -6.28 -8.68
CA TRP A 84 10.42 -5.89 -7.63
C TRP A 84 10.12 -6.51 -6.27
N ILE A 85 8.84 -6.59 -5.91
CA ILE A 85 8.40 -7.09 -4.59
C ILE A 85 7.58 -8.39 -4.68
N GLY A 86 7.53 -9.00 -5.86
CA GLY A 86 6.81 -10.24 -6.10
C GLY A 86 5.38 -10.03 -6.62
N ARG A 87 4.79 -11.10 -7.14
CA ARG A 87 3.43 -11.09 -7.69
C ARG A 87 2.42 -10.76 -6.58
N ALA A 88 1.54 -9.82 -6.84
CA ALA A 88 0.45 -9.49 -5.93
C ALA A 88 -0.59 -10.62 -5.89
N PRO A 89 -0.94 -11.15 -4.72
CA PRO A 89 -1.96 -12.18 -4.57
C PRO A 89 -3.37 -11.67 -4.88
N LEU A 90 -3.59 -10.35 -4.84
CA LEU A 90 -4.88 -9.74 -5.13
C LEU A 90 -4.70 -8.42 -5.87
N HIS A 91 -5.63 -8.12 -6.79
CA HIS A 91 -5.81 -6.77 -7.32
C HIS A 91 -7.29 -6.40 -7.43
N ARG A 92 -7.59 -5.10 -7.34
CA ARG A 92 -8.91 -4.51 -7.55
C ARG A 92 -8.75 -3.28 -8.44
N GLY A 93 -9.12 -3.41 -9.71
CA GLY A 93 -8.85 -2.37 -10.70
C GLY A 93 -7.34 -2.05 -10.76
N PRO A 94 -6.94 -0.78 -10.57
CA PRO A 94 -5.54 -0.36 -10.64
C PRO A 94 -4.74 -0.65 -9.36
N TYR A 95 -5.39 -1.09 -8.27
CA TYR A 95 -4.79 -1.33 -6.97
C TYR A 95 -4.36 -2.77 -6.82
N TYR A 96 -3.10 -2.99 -6.47
CA TYR A 96 -2.48 -4.28 -6.24
C TYR A 96 -2.14 -4.40 -4.76
N PHE A 97 -2.37 -5.58 -4.18
CA PHE A 97 -2.28 -5.80 -2.74
C PHE A 97 -1.41 -7.01 -2.41
N TRP A 98 -0.59 -6.84 -1.38
CA TRP A 98 0.25 -7.88 -0.79
C TRP A 98 -0.07 -8.05 0.69
N GLY A 99 0.31 -9.18 1.28
CA GLY A 99 0.06 -9.51 2.68
C GLY A 99 -1.25 -10.26 2.91
N ASP A 100 -1.98 -9.94 3.97
CA ASP A 100 -3.17 -10.66 4.42
C ASP A 100 -4.43 -10.25 3.65
N VAL A 101 -4.43 -10.50 2.35
CA VAL A 101 -5.47 -10.03 1.42
C VAL A 101 -6.79 -10.81 1.49
N ALA A 102 -6.83 -11.91 2.23
CA ALA A 102 -8.05 -12.73 2.36
C ALA A 102 -9.24 -11.96 2.99
N LEU A 103 -8.93 -10.95 3.81
CA LEU A 103 -9.93 -10.08 4.44
C LEU A 103 -10.34 -8.88 3.59
N MET A 104 -9.72 -8.71 2.41
CA MET A 104 -10.08 -7.61 1.52
C MET A 104 -11.50 -7.79 0.97
N PRO A 105 -12.33 -6.73 0.98
CA PRO A 105 -13.72 -6.84 0.58
C PRO A 105 -13.85 -7.28 -0.88
N MET A 106 -14.81 -8.16 -1.13
CA MET A 106 -15.29 -8.52 -2.46
C MET A 106 -16.19 -7.40 -2.96
N LEU A 107 -15.64 -6.45 -3.70
CA LEU A 107 -16.43 -5.37 -4.30
C LEU A 107 -16.90 -5.77 -5.70
N PRO A 108 -18.10 -5.34 -6.11
CA PRO A 108 -18.57 -5.53 -7.48
C PRO A 108 -17.58 -4.99 -8.50
N PRO A 109 -17.44 -5.61 -9.68
CA PRO A 109 -16.39 -5.28 -10.67
C PRO A 109 -16.30 -3.81 -11.07
N ASN A 110 -17.40 -3.07 -11.02
CA ASN A 110 -17.47 -1.66 -11.45
C ASN A 110 -17.42 -0.65 -10.30
N THR A 111 -17.23 -1.10 -9.05
CA THR A 111 -17.25 -0.20 -7.88
C THR A 111 -15.99 0.66 -7.80
N ILE A 112 -14.88 0.17 -8.35
CA ILE A 112 -13.60 0.87 -8.37
C ILE A 112 -13.40 1.42 -9.77
N LYS A 113 -14.01 2.55 -10.04
CA LYS A 113 -13.67 3.33 -11.24
C LYS A 113 -12.38 4.07 -10.96
N LYS A 114 -11.43 3.98 -11.92
CA LYS A 114 -10.31 4.91 -11.99
C LYS A 114 -10.92 6.30 -12.09
N GLU A 115 -10.90 7.09 -11.03
CA GLU A 115 -11.16 8.52 -11.17
C GLU A 115 -10.17 9.03 -12.21
N GLY A 116 -10.71 9.57 -13.32
CA GLY A 116 -10.01 9.74 -14.57
C GLY A 116 -8.61 10.33 -14.45
N HIS A 117 -7.72 9.83 -15.27
CA HIS A 117 -6.33 10.28 -15.40
C HIS A 117 -6.16 11.75 -15.84
N SER A 118 -7.25 12.48 -16.05
CA SER A 118 -7.28 13.87 -16.49
C SER A 118 -7.11 14.92 -15.37
N GLY A 119 -7.08 14.50 -14.12
CA GLY A 119 -6.88 15.43 -13.01
C GLY A 119 -5.41 15.79 -12.79
N LYS A 120 -5.08 17.07 -12.93
CA LYS A 120 -3.76 17.65 -12.61
C LYS A 120 -3.39 17.55 -11.10
N ASN A 121 -4.27 17.00 -10.26
CA ASN A 121 -4.06 16.93 -8.81
C ASN A 121 -3.54 15.55 -8.37
N PRO A 122 -2.24 15.44 -7.98
CA PRO A 122 -1.64 14.18 -7.52
C PRO A 122 -2.35 13.59 -6.29
N LEU A 123 -2.86 14.45 -5.40
CA LEU A 123 -3.54 14.02 -4.17
C LEU A 123 -4.84 13.27 -4.44
N LYS A 124 -5.55 13.60 -5.54
CA LYS A 124 -6.77 12.85 -5.92
C LYS A 124 -6.44 11.45 -6.47
N ARG A 125 -5.27 11.28 -7.08
CA ARG A 125 -4.83 9.98 -7.64
C ARG A 125 -4.32 9.00 -6.58
N ALA A 126 -3.84 9.51 -5.46
CA ALA A 126 -3.31 8.70 -4.36
C ALA A 126 -4.40 8.17 -3.40
N LYS A 127 -5.65 8.58 -3.57
CA LYS A 127 -6.74 8.15 -2.69
C LYS A 127 -7.13 6.70 -2.96
N ILE A 128 -6.95 5.86 -1.96
CA ILE A 128 -7.54 4.53 -1.93
C ILE A 128 -9.06 4.69 -1.78
N PRO A 129 -9.88 4.00 -2.60
CA PRO A 129 -11.33 4.07 -2.47
C PRO A 129 -11.77 3.74 -1.05
N PHE A 130 -12.63 4.58 -0.48
CA PHE A 130 -13.17 4.41 0.87
C PHE A 130 -13.77 3.01 1.09
N ALA A 131 -14.43 2.46 0.06
CA ALA A 131 -15.02 1.13 0.12
C ALA A 131 -13.98 0.02 0.41
N LEU A 132 -12.74 0.16 -0.06
CA LEU A 132 -11.66 -0.82 0.22
C LEU A 132 -11.16 -0.69 1.66
N SER A 133 -10.82 0.52 2.09
CA SER A 133 -10.29 0.75 3.44
C SER A 133 -11.35 0.51 4.53
N TYR A 134 -12.58 0.95 4.30
CA TYR A 134 -13.70 0.73 5.20
C TYR A 134 -14.07 -0.74 5.31
N GLY A 135 -14.17 -1.45 4.17
CA GLY A 135 -14.49 -2.87 4.16
C GLY A 135 -13.47 -3.71 4.91
N LEU A 136 -12.17 -3.40 4.76
CA LEU A 136 -11.13 -4.06 5.55
C LEU A 136 -11.27 -3.74 7.04
N ALA A 137 -11.49 -2.49 7.40
CA ALA A 137 -11.67 -2.08 8.79
C ALA A 137 -12.86 -2.79 9.45
N MET A 138 -13.96 -2.98 8.70
CA MET A 138 -15.13 -3.72 9.20
C MET A 138 -14.83 -5.21 9.36
N ALA A 139 -14.12 -5.83 8.41
CA ALA A 139 -13.72 -7.23 8.49
C ALA A 139 -12.80 -7.53 9.68
N CYS A 140 -12.02 -6.54 10.13
CA CYS A 140 -11.09 -6.68 11.26
C CYS A 140 -11.72 -6.40 12.63
N ARG A 141 -13.00 -6.01 12.69
CA ARG A 141 -13.72 -5.75 13.96
C ARG A 141 -14.17 -7.01 14.70
N GLY A 142 -14.10 -8.15 14.02
CA GLY A 142 -14.49 -9.46 14.58
C GLY A 142 -13.56 -10.00 15.65
#